data_b571ccf4d7f5878a1ab50a26669929f6
#
_entry.id   b571ccf4d7f5878a1ab50a26669929f6
#
_cell.length_a   1.000
_cell.length_b   1.000
_cell.length_c   1.000
_cell.angle_alpha   90.00
_cell.angle_beta   90.00
_cell.angle_gamma   90.00
#
_symmetry.space_group_name_H-M   'P 1'
#
loop_
_entity.id
_entity.type
_entity.pdbx_description
1 polymer ?
#
loop_
_entity_poly.entity_id
_entity_poly.type
_entity_poly.pdbx_seq_one_letter_code
_entity_poly.pdbx_strand_id
1 'polypeptide(L)'
;MARPEEGPELRLARLWWALGWALVVFITVSCLEPPRYVPNLHLWDKAEHALAFGGLALWFGGLVRRSRYLVVAFVMLLFGGGIEIAQGVMRLGRDMDIMDFLADGVGISIALTALYLGLGAWASWVERLIWPSREPS
;
A
#
# COMPACT_ATOMS: atom_id res chain seq x y z
N MET A 1 -11.29 7.70 23.19
CA MET A 1 -11.74 6.89 22.04
C MET A 1 -11.96 7.86 20.89
N ALA A 2 -11.07 7.89 19.89
CA ALA A 2 -11.23 8.80 18.75
C ALA A 2 -12.53 8.49 18.02
N ARG A 3 -13.28 9.53 17.64
CA ARG A 3 -14.51 9.34 16.89
C ARG A 3 -14.17 8.72 15.54
N PRO A 4 -14.99 7.79 15.01
CA PRO A 4 -14.73 7.13 13.72
C PRO A 4 -14.60 8.09 12.53
N GLU A 5 -15.04 9.31 12.71
CA GLU A 5 -15.08 10.39 11.71
C GLU A 5 -13.77 11.19 11.61
N GLU A 6 -12.93 11.13 12.64
CA GLU A 6 -11.67 11.87 12.70
C GLU A 6 -10.54 10.98 12.17
N GLY A 7 -9.69 11.53 11.29
CA GLY A 7 -8.50 10.84 10.83
C GLY A 7 -7.49 10.68 11.96
N PRO A 8 -6.46 9.84 11.78
CA PRO A 8 -5.44 9.69 12.80
C PRO A 8 -4.73 11.02 13.06
N GLU A 9 -4.64 11.40 14.33
CA GLU A 9 -3.80 12.54 14.74
C GLU A 9 -2.34 12.09 14.69
N LEU A 10 -1.61 12.56 13.69
CA LEU A 10 -0.20 12.22 13.45
C LEU A 10 0.66 13.46 13.61
N ARG A 11 1.65 13.38 14.50
CA ARG A 11 2.65 14.45 14.72
C ARG A 11 3.55 14.62 13.49
N LEU A 12 3.91 13.51 12.86
CA LEU A 12 4.79 13.44 11.69
C LEU A 12 4.03 13.14 10.39
N ALA A 13 2.80 13.63 10.25
CA ALA A 13 1.96 13.35 9.09
C ALA A 13 2.70 13.57 7.76
N ARG A 14 3.45 14.68 7.63
CA ARG A 14 4.23 14.97 6.39
C ARG A 14 5.28 13.91 6.09
N LEU A 15 5.95 13.39 7.13
CA LEU A 15 6.95 12.33 6.97
C LEU A 15 6.28 11.02 6.53
N TRP A 16 5.17 10.64 7.16
CA TRP A 16 4.42 9.44 6.77
C TRP A 16 3.95 9.48 5.32
N TRP A 17 3.43 10.63 4.89
CA TRP A 17 3.05 10.83 3.49
C TRP A 17 4.24 10.79 2.55
N ALA A 18 5.36 11.42 2.90
CA ALA A 18 6.60 11.39 2.09
C ALA A 18 7.14 9.97 1.93
N LEU A 19 7.16 9.19 3.01
CA LEU A 19 7.56 7.77 2.98
C LEU A 19 6.59 6.93 2.13
N GLY A 20 5.29 7.18 2.21
CA GLY A 20 4.30 6.51 1.37
C GLY A 20 4.54 6.79 -0.12
N TRP A 21 4.81 8.03 -0.49
CA TRP A 21 5.14 8.38 -1.88
C TRP A 21 6.48 7.79 -2.33
N ALA A 22 7.48 7.72 -1.45
CA ALA A 22 8.73 7.04 -1.74
C ALA A 22 8.51 5.54 -2.02
N LEU A 23 7.63 4.88 -1.27
CA LEU A 23 7.21 3.50 -1.53
C LEU A 23 6.49 3.36 -2.87
N VAL A 24 5.61 4.29 -3.23
CA VAL A 24 4.95 4.29 -4.56
C VAL A 24 5.99 4.34 -5.68
N VAL A 25 6.97 5.26 -5.59
CA VAL A 25 8.06 5.37 -6.57
C VAL A 25 8.88 4.08 -6.62
N PHE A 26 9.27 3.54 -5.46
CA PHE A 26 10.04 2.32 -5.37
C PHE A 26 9.31 1.13 -6.03
N ILE A 27 8.03 0.93 -5.72
CA ILE A 27 7.21 -0.14 -6.29
C ILE A 27 7.03 0.06 -7.80
N THR A 28 6.78 1.30 -8.25
CA THR A 28 6.67 1.62 -9.68
C THR A 28 7.95 1.21 -10.43
N VAL A 29 9.11 1.62 -9.94
CA VAL A 29 10.40 1.27 -10.55
C VAL A 29 10.60 -0.25 -10.54
N SER A 30 10.34 -0.91 -9.42
CA SER A 30 10.51 -2.36 -9.29
C SER A 30 9.59 -3.15 -10.23
N CYS A 31 8.34 -2.73 -10.40
CA CYS A 31 7.40 -3.37 -11.32
C CYS A 31 7.74 -3.13 -12.80
N LEU A 32 8.31 -1.98 -13.13
CA LEU A 32 8.66 -1.63 -14.53
C LEU A 32 10.08 -2.05 -14.91
N GLU A 33 10.93 -2.45 -13.96
CA GLU A 33 12.27 -2.95 -14.26
C GLU A 33 12.19 -4.28 -15.04
N PRO A 34 13.04 -4.47 -16.07
CA PRO A 34 13.10 -5.76 -16.77
C PRO A 34 13.44 -6.90 -15.80
N PRO A 35 12.84 -8.09 -15.96
CA PRO A 35 13.14 -9.23 -15.11
C PRO A 35 14.62 -9.60 -15.27
N ARG A 36 15.42 -9.38 -14.24
CA ARG A 36 16.84 -9.78 -14.21
C ARG A 36 16.89 -11.24 -13.75
N TYR A 37 17.09 -12.17 -14.70
CA TYR A 37 17.55 -13.55 -14.50
C TYR A 37 17.05 -14.28 -13.24
N VAL A 38 15.81 -14.11 -12.84
CA VAL A 38 15.19 -14.93 -11.80
C VAL A 38 14.42 -16.03 -12.52
N PRO A 39 14.62 -17.32 -12.17
CA PRO A 39 13.80 -18.38 -12.72
C PRO A 39 12.32 -18.05 -12.52
N ASN A 40 11.53 -18.16 -13.59
CA ASN A 40 10.09 -17.85 -13.61
C ASN A 40 9.31 -18.69 -12.58
N LEU A 41 9.23 -18.21 -11.38
CA LEU A 41 8.27 -18.67 -10.40
C LEU A 41 7.06 -17.73 -10.49
N HIS A 42 6.15 -17.98 -11.41
CA HIS A 42 4.92 -17.21 -11.61
C HIS A 42 4.12 -16.98 -10.31
N LEU A 43 4.22 -17.90 -9.35
CA LEU A 43 3.63 -17.76 -8.02
C LEU A 43 4.33 -16.68 -7.19
N TRP A 44 5.66 -16.51 -7.35
CA TRP A 44 6.41 -15.50 -6.62
C TRP A 44 6.09 -14.09 -7.11
N ASP A 45 5.99 -13.91 -8.42
CA ASP A 45 5.61 -12.63 -9.03
C ASP A 45 4.24 -12.13 -8.51
N LYS A 46 3.23 -13.01 -8.50
CA LYS A 46 1.91 -12.70 -7.95
C LYS A 46 1.92 -12.40 -6.45
N ALA A 47 2.75 -13.09 -5.68
CA ALA A 47 2.93 -12.78 -4.27
C ALA A 47 3.59 -11.41 -4.06
N GLU A 48 4.56 -11.03 -4.89
CA GLU A 48 5.17 -9.70 -4.88
C GLU A 48 4.14 -8.62 -5.17
N HIS A 49 3.29 -8.79 -6.19
CA HIS A 49 2.18 -7.88 -6.50
C HIS A 49 1.22 -7.74 -5.32
N ALA A 50 0.71 -8.85 -4.78
CA ALA A 50 -0.19 -8.83 -3.64
C ALA A 50 0.42 -8.13 -2.40
N LEU A 51 1.70 -8.39 -2.11
CA LEU A 51 2.41 -7.76 -1.00
C LEU A 51 2.66 -6.27 -1.23
N ALA A 52 3.05 -5.88 -2.44
CA ALA A 52 3.32 -4.49 -2.79
C ALA A 52 2.06 -3.64 -2.69
N PHE A 53 0.99 -4.04 -3.36
CA PHE A 53 -0.26 -3.26 -3.39
C PHE A 53 -1.06 -3.38 -2.09
N GLY A 54 -1.03 -4.53 -1.43
CA GLY A 54 -1.55 -4.69 -0.08
C GLY A 54 -0.80 -3.83 0.94
N GLY A 55 0.53 -3.80 0.85
CA GLY A 55 1.38 -2.95 1.68
C GLY A 55 1.09 -1.46 1.49
N LEU A 56 0.93 -0.99 0.24
CA LEU A 56 0.53 0.40 -0.04
C LEU A 56 -0.87 0.72 0.49
N ALA A 57 -1.83 -0.18 0.29
CA ALA A 57 -3.19 0.00 0.80
C ALA A 57 -3.22 0.08 2.33
N LEU A 58 -2.44 -0.78 3.01
CA LEU A 58 -2.29 -0.75 4.46
C LEU A 58 -1.60 0.54 4.93
N TRP A 59 -0.53 0.96 4.23
CA TRP A 59 0.20 2.18 4.54
C TRP A 59 -0.71 3.40 4.48
N PHE A 60 -1.29 3.68 3.32
CA PHE A 60 -2.14 4.85 3.13
C PHE A 60 -3.45 4.78 3.91
N GLY A 61 -3.99 3.57 4.10
CA GLY A 61 -5.16 3.35 4.94
C GLY A 61 -4.93 3.76 6.39
N GLY A 62 -3.72 3.52 6.93
CA GLY A 62 -3.35 3.96 8.28
C GLY A 62 -3.15 5.47 8.43
N LEU A 63 -3.08 6.22 7.33
CA LEU A 63 -2.92 7.69 7.32
C LEU A 63 -4.23 8.45 7.11
N VAL A 64 -5.31 7.75 6.80
CA VAL A 64 -6.61 8.36 6.51
C VAL A 64 -7.69 7.85 7.47
N ARG A 65 -8.81 8.58 7.53
CA ARG A 65 -9.96 8.11 8.30
C ARG A 65 -10.63 6.89 7.66
N ARG A 66 -11.29 6.08 8.48
CA ARG A 66 -11.96 4.83 8.09
C ARG A 66 -12.93 4.98 6.90
N SER A 67 -13.63 6.12 6.81
CA SER A 67 -14.54 6.43 5.71
C SER A 67 -13.84 6.55 4.34
N ARG A 68 -12.51 6.68 4.32
CA ARG A 68 -11.70 6.78 3.10
C ARG A 68 -11.05 5.47 2.65
N TYR A 69 -11.21 4.37 3.38
CA TYR A 69 -10.55 3.10 3.04
C TYR A 69 -10.92 2.59 1.64
N LEU A 70 -12.20 2.69 1.25
CA LEU A 70 -12.61 2.29 -0.09
C LEU A 70 -12.03 3.21 -1.18
N VAL A 71 -11.82 4.48 -0.88
CA VAL A 71 -11.14 5.41 -1.80
C VAL A 71 -9.68 5.00 -1.97
N VAL A 72 -8.99 4.65 -0.88
CA VAL A 72 -7.61 4.13 -0.95
C VAL A 72 -7.56 2.87 -1.79
N ALA A 73 -8.46 1.91 -1.55
CA ALA A 73 -8.52 0.67 -2.32
C ALA A 73 -8.74 0.93 -3.82
N PHE A 74 -9.67 1.81 -4.15
CA PHE A 74 -9.97 2.17 -5.53
C PHE A 74 -8.77 2.82 -6.22
N VAL A 75 -8.10 3.76 -5.55
CA VAL A 75 -6.90 4.42 -6.07
C VAL A 75 -5.77 3.40 -6.28
N MET A 76 -5.58 2.47 -5.35
CA MET A 76 -4.56 1.42 -5.47
C MET A 76 -4.87 0.46 -6.62
N LEU A 77 -6.14 0.10 -6.85
CA LEU A 77 -6.54 -0.71 -8.00
C LEU A 77 -6.31 0.02 -9.33
N LEU A 78 -6.63 1.31 -9.40
CA LEU A 78 -6.33 2.12 -10.60
C LEU A 78 -4.81 2.21 -10.83
N PHE A 79 -4.03 2.33 -9.79
CA PHE A 79 -2.57 2.35 -9.87
C PHE A 79 -2.03 1.00 -10.36
N GLY A 80 -2.50 -0.13 -9.81
CA GLY A 80 -2.13 -1.48 -10.27
C GLY A 80 -2.47 -1.69 -11.74
N GLY A 81 -3.69 -1.37 -12.15
CA GLY A 81 -4.08 -1.42 -13.56
C GLY A 81 -3.23 -0.54 -14.47
N GLY A 82 -2.81 0.63 -13.98
CA GLY A 82 -1.88 1.52 -14.68
C GLY A 82 -0.50 0.91 -14.87
N ILE A 83 0.02 0.20 -13.86
CA ILE A 83 1.28 -0.55 -13.95
C ILE A 83 1.18 -1.65 -15.00
N GLU A 84 0.11 -2.45 -14.99
CA GLU A 84 -0.12 -3.51 -15.99
C GLU A 84 -0.13 -2.97 -17.42
N ILE A 85 -0.85 -1.87 -17.64
CA ILE A 85 -0.88 -1.21 -18.96
C ILE A 85 0.51 -0.72 -19.34
N ALA A 86 1.26 -0.11 -18.41
CA ALA A 86 2.60 0.38 -18.66
C ALA A 86 3.55 -0.77 -19.04
N GLN A 87 3.49 -1.91 -18.35
CA GLN A 87 4.27 -3.11 -18.66
C GLN A 87 3.98 -3.60 -20.09
N GLY A 88 2.70 -3.71 -20.47
CA GLY A 88 2.31 -4.13 -21.80
C GLY A 88 2.75 -3.17 -22.92
N VAL A 89 2.75 -1.86 -22.66
CA VAL A 89 3.15 -0.84 -23.64
C VAL A 89 4.68 -0.74 -23.76
N MET A 90 5.41 -0.78 -22.64
CA MET A 90 6.86 -0.58 -22.60
C MET A 90 7.63 -1.76 -23.20
N ARG A 91 7.09 -2.97 -23.19
CA ARG A 91 7.69 -4.19 -23.77
C ARG A 91 9.12 -4.44 -23.29
N LEU A 92 9.43 -4.13 -22.05
CA LEU A 92 10.75 -4.31 -21.43
C LEU A 92 10.98 -5.72 -20.89
N GLY A 93 10.36 -6.75 -21.51
CA GLY A 93 10.48 -8.14 -21.08
C GLY A 93 9.46 -8.54 -20.02
N ARG A 94 8.48 -7.68 -19.74
CA ARG A 94 7.26 -7.99 -18.99
C ARG A 94 6.07 -7.75 -19.90
N ASP A 95 5.10 -8.64 -19.82
CA ASP A 95 3.81 -8.52 -20.52
C ASP A 95 2.73 -8.16 -19.49
N MET A 96 1.66 -7.52 -19.95
CA MET A 96 0.47 -7.28 -19.14
C MET A 96 -0.13 -8.63 -18.71
N ASP A 97 -0.24 -8.87 -17.43
CA ASP A 97 -0.87 -10.09 -16.87
C ASP A 97 -2.06 -9.74 -15.98
N ILE A 98 -3.25 -10.13 -16.41
CA ILE A 98 -4.48 -9.94 -15.64
C ILE A 98 -4.41 -10.63 -14.26
N MET A 99 -3.61 -11.70 -14.14
CA MET A 99 -3.45 -12.39 -12.86
C MET A 99 -2.63 -11.58 -11.85
N ASP A 100 -1.73 -10.71 -12.31
CA ASP A 100 -0.99 -9.80 -11.46
C ASP A 100 -1.92 -8.70 -10.93
N PHE A 101 -2.78 -8.16 -11.79
CA PHE A 101 -3.84 -7.24 -11.38
C PHE A 101 -4.83 -7.87 -10.37
N LEU A 102 -5.18 -9.15 -10.54
CA LEU A 102 -6.01 -9.87 -9.57
C LEU A 102 -5.27 -10.08 -8.24
N ALA A 103 -3.95 -10.35 -8.29
CA ALA A 103 -3.11 -10.45 -7.10
C ALA A 103 -3.05 -9.13 -6.33
N ASP A 104 -2.94 -7.97 -7.04
CA ASP A 104 -3.06 -6.64 -6.43
C ASP A 104 -4.39 -6.51 -5.66
N GLY A 105 -5.50 -6.89 -6.31
CA GLY A 105 -6.83 -6.86 -5.71
C GLY A 105 -6.96 -7.73 -4.45
N VAL A 106 -6.34 -8.90 -4.45
CA VAL A 106 -6.28 -9.79 -3.28
C VAL A 106 -5.51 -9.13 -2.13
N GLY A 107 -4.32 -8.58 -2.42
CA GLY A 107 -3.49 -7.89 -1.43
C GLY A 107 -4.21 -6.68 -0.82
N ILE A 108 -4.83 -5.85 -1.67
CA ILE A 108 -5.62 -4.69 -1.24
C ILE A 108 -6.81 -5.13 -0.35
N SER A 109 -7.51 -6.20 -0.72
CA SER A 109 -8.64 -6.72 0.05
C SER A 109 -8.23 -7.20 1.44
N ILE A 110 -7.10 -7.90 1.54
CA ILE A 110 -6.51 -8.33 2.81
C ILE A 110 -6.15 -7.10 3.67
N ALA A 111 -5.50 -6.10 3.07
CA ALA A 111 -5.14 -4.87 3.76
C ALA A 111 -6.36 -4.11 4.28
N LEU A 112 -7.42 -3.98 3.47
CA LEU A 112 -8.68 -3.37 3.90
C LEU A 112 -9.28 -4.11 5.09
N THR A 113 -9.32 -5.43 5.02
CA THR A 113 -9.83 -6.26 6.11
C THR A 113 -9.04 -6.00 7.40
N ALA A 114 -7.72 -5.98 7.32
CA ALA A 114 -6.84 -5.70 8.45
C ALA A 114 -7.07 -4.28 9.03
N LEU A 115 -7.24 -3.27 8.17
CA LEU A 115 -7.57 -1.90 8.58
C LEU A 115 -8.90 -1.83 9.32
N TYR A 116 -9.94 -2.53 8.82
CA TYR A 116 -11.25 -2.58 9.46
C TYR A 116 -11.22 -3.34 10.78
N LEU A 117 -10.37 -4.36 10.92
CA LEU A 117 -10.22 -5.17 12.15
C LEU A 117 -9.35 -4.52 13.22
N GLY A 118 -8.75 -3.35 12.96
CA GLY A 118 -8.05 -2.58 14.00
C GLY A 118 -6.70 -2.01 13.61
N LEU A 119 -6.09 -2.43 12.50
CA LEU A 119 -4.81 -1.89 12.06
C LEU A 119 -4.90 -0.46 11.50
N GLY A 120 -6.10 0.14 11.41
CA GLY A 120 -6.28 1.50 10.89
C GLY A 120 -5.58 2.60 11.68
N ALA A 121 -5.22 2.34 12.93
CA ALA A 121 -4.50 3.27 13.78
C ALA A 121 -2.99 2.99 13.89
N TRP A 122 -2.42 2.13 13.04
CA TRP A 122 -1.03 1.66 13.16
C TRP A 122 -0.01 2.80 13.23
N ALA A 123 -0.17 3.84 12.39
CA ALA A 123 0.74 4.97 12.36
C ALA A 123 0.73 5.75 13.70
N SER A 124 -0.46 5.98 14.26
CA SER A 124 -0.61 6.60 15.57
C SER A 124 -0.02 5.73 16.69
N TRP A 125 -0.13 4.40 16.58
CA TRP A 125 0.51 3.50 17.56
C TRP A 125 2.02 3.60 17.51
N VAL A 126 2.61 3.61 16.32
CA VAL A 126 4.05 3.78 16.15
C VAL A 126 4.52 5.11 16.73
N GLU A 127 3.83 6.21 16.46
CA GLU A 127 4.18 7.51 17.02
C GLU A 127 4.12 7.52 18.55
N ARG A 128 3.11 6.90 19.14
CA ARG A 128 3.01 6.80 20.62
C ARG A 128 4.12 5.96 21.24
N LEU A 129 4.60 4.94 20.54
CA LEU A 129 5.74 4.13 21.00
C LEU A 129 7.04 4.93 20.96
N ILE A 130 7.22 5.78 19.95
CA ILE A 130 8.44 6.59 19.79
C ILE A 130 8.41 7.81 20.73
N TRP A 131 7.24 8.44 20.88
CA TRP A 131 7.03 9.59 21.75
C TRP A 131 5.88 9.35 22.74
N PRO A 132 6.14 8.61 23.82
CA PRO A 132 5.16 8.46 24.88
C PRO A 132 4.81 9.84 25.45
N SER A 133 3.52 10.11 25.61
CA SER A 133 3.06 11.32 26.28
C SER A 133 3.65 11.35 27.69
N ARG A 134 4.41 12.38 28.04
CA ARG A 134 4.78 12.60 29.44
C ARG A 134 3.49 12.90 30.18
N GLU A 135 3.10 12.06 31.11
CA GLU A 135 2.03 12.38 32.04
C GLU A 135 2.44 13.64 32.79
N PRO A 136 1.57 14.65 32.92
CA PRO A 136 1.85 15.77 33.80
C PRO A 136 1.89 15.25 35.24
N SER A 137 3.04 15.38 35.88
CA SER A 137 3.25 15.12 37.32
C SER A 137 2.50 16.12 38.19
#